data_f98ba377317ae8927e7fa59b0900d162
#
_entry.id   f98ba377317ae8927e7fa59b0900d162
#
_cell.length_a   1.000
_cell.length_b   1.000
_cell.length_c   1.000
_cell.angle_alpha   90.00
_cell.angle_beta   90.00
_cell.angle_gamma   90.00
#
_symmetry.space_group_name_H-M   'P 1'
#
loop_
_entity.id
_entity.type
_entity.pdbx_description
1 polymer ?
#
loop_
_entity_poly.entity_id
_entity_poly.type
_entity_poly.pdbx_seq_one_letter_code
_entity_poly.pdbx_strand_id
1 'polypeptide(L)'
;MNPESPIRNTKQRSAVSAVLAETEGFHSAQDLHAMLRDRGERVGLTTVYRTLQGLADAGEIDVMRPPGGEHLYRRCSQGHHHHLVCRSCGRTVEVLGPAVESWADRVAGEHGFVDVAHTLEIFGTCPECAAKS
;
A
#
# COMPACT_ATOMS: atom_id res chain seq x y z
N MET A 1 25.25 -12.25 -14.30
CA MET A 1 24.27 -13.31 -14.51
C MET A 1 23.11 -13.15 -13.53
N ASN A 2 21.91 -13.24 -14.03
CA ASN A 2 20.73 -13.18 -13.17
C ASN A 2 20.41 -14.57 -12.63
N PRO A 3 20.51 -14.79 -11.32
CA PRO A 3 20.27 -16.11 -10.74
C PRO A 3 18.79 -16.51 -10.69
N GLU A 4 17.90 -15.57 -10.92
CA GLU A 4 16.47 -15.85 -10.83
C GLU A 4 15.87 -16.05 -12.21
N SER A 5 15.15 -17.16 -12.40
CA SER A 5 14.44 -17.39 -13.64
C SER A 5 13.18 -16.53 -13.71
N PRO A 6 12.75 -16.13 -14.91
CA PRO A 6 11.50 -15.38 -15.05
C PRO A 6 10.28 -16.11 -14.48
N ILE A 7 10.26 -17.45 -14.60
CA ILE A 7 9.16 -18.26 -14.07
C ILE A 7 9.11 -18.17 -12.55
N ARG A 8 10.25 -18.22 -11.90
CA ARG A 8 10.34 -18.13 -10.44
C ARG A 8 9.86 -16.77 -9.95
N ASN A 9 10.32 -15.68 -10.60
CA ASN A 9 9.90 -14.33 -10.26
C ASN A 9 8.39 -14.15 -10.43
N THR A 10 7.84 -14.67 -11.52
CA THR A 10 6.41 -14.58 -11.79
C THR A 10 5.61 -15.31 -10.72
N LYS A 11 6.07 -16.49 -10.30
CA LYS A 11 5.40 -17.28 -9.27
C LYS A 11 5.41 -16.57 -7.93
N GLN A 12 6.55 -15.99 -7.54
CA GLN A 12 6.69 -15.25 -6.30
C GLN A 12 5.82 -14.00 -6.31
N ARG A 13 5.84 -13.28 -7.43
CA ARG A 13 5.01 -12.08 -7.59
C ARG A 13 3.52 -12.42 -7.49
N SER A 14 3.10 -13.53 -8.09
CA SER A 14 1.72 -13.98 -8.02
C SER A 14 1.30 -14.34 -6.60
N ALA A 15 2.19 -14.99 -5.84
CA ALA A 15 1.92 -15.36 -4.45
C ALA A 15 1.71 -14.11 -3.58
N VAL A 16 2.59 -13.12 -3.73
CA VAL A 16 2.48 -11.85 -2.99
C VAL A 16 1.20 -11.12 -3.38
N SER A 17 0.90 -11.03 -4.66
CA SER A 17 -0.32 -10.39 -5.15
C SER A 17 -1.57 -11.07 -4.61
N ALA A 18 -1.58 -12.40 -4.55
CA ALA A 18 -2.72 -13.15 -4.04
C ALA A 18 -2.98 -12.85 -2.57
N VAL A 19 -1.93 -12.80 -1.76
CA VAL A 19 -2.06 -12.46 -0.34
C VAL A 19 -2.63 -11.06 -0.19
N LEU A 20 -2.10 -10.09 -0.94
CA LEU A 20 -2.58 -8.71 -0.88
C LEU A 20 -4.04 -8.60 -1.30
N ALA A 21 -4.46 -9.37 -2.30
CA ALA A 21 -5.85 -9.35 -2.77
C ALA A 21 -6.83 -9.89 -1.74
N GLU A 22 -6.36 -10.77 -0.86
CA GLU A 22 -7.21 -11.43 0.13
C GLU A 22 -7.17 -10.77 1.50
N THR A 23 -6.27 -9.81 1.71
CA THR A 23 -6.15 -9.11 2.99
C THR A 23 -6.80 -7.74 2.92
N GLU A 24 -7.32 -7.27 4.03
CA GLU A 24 -7.87 -5.93 4.15
C GLU A 24 -6.88 -5.05 4.91
N GLY A 25 -6.88 -3.75 4.58
CA GLY A 25 -6.03 -2.79 5.24
C GLY A 25 -4.58 -2.86 4.77
N PHE A 26 -3.77 -2.03 5.39
CA PHE A 26 -2.34 -1.96 5.10
C PHE A 26 -1.57 -2.94 5.97
N HIS A 27 -0.59 -3.60 5.39
CA HIS A 27 0.25 -4.58 6.09
C HIS A 27 1.72 -4.35 5.77
N SER A 28 2.58 -4.62 6.76
CA SER A 28 4.02 -4.55 6.56
C SER A 28 4.51 -5.74 5.74
N ALA A 29 5.73 -5.63 5.22
CA ALA A 29 6.35 -6.75 4.51
C ALA A 29 6.51 -7.96 5.42
N GLN A 30 6.81 -7.75 6.71
CA GLN A 30 6.94 -8.84 7.67
C GLN A 30 5.60 -9.55 7.87
N ASP A 31 4.52 -8.79 8.00
CA ASP A 31 3.18 -9.38 8.12
C ASP A 31 2.83 -10.21 6.89
N LEU A 32 3.10 -9.67 5.71
CA LEU A 32 2.81 -10.38 4.47
C LEU A 32 3.68 -11.63 4.33
N HIS A 33 4.93 -11.55 4.76
CA HIS A 33 5.83 -12.71 4.77
C HIS A 33 5.29 -13.82 5.66
N ALA A 34 4.78 -13.45 6.85
CA ALA A 34 4.18 -14.42 7.77
C ALA A 34 2.94 -15.06 7.17
N MET A 35 2.10 -14.27 6.52
CA MET A 35 0.91 -14.79 5.83
C MET A 35 1.26 -15.77 4.72
N LEU A 36 2.31 -15.48 3.95
CA LEU A 36 2.80 -16.37 2.90
C LEU A 36 3.27 -17.68 3.49
N ARG A 37 4.02 -17.62 4.57
CA ARG A 37 4.52 -18.82 5.26
C ARG A 37 3.36 -19.69 5.75
N ASP A 38 2.32 -19.05 6.30
CA ASP A 38 1.15 -19.77 6.80
C ASP A 38 0.40 -20.49 5.67
N ARG A 39 0.55 -20.01 4.44
CA ARG A 39 -0.03 -20.66 3.26
C ARG A 39 0.87 -21.73 2.66
N GLY A 40 2.02 -21.96 3.25
CA GLY A 40 2.98 -22.91 2.72
C GLY A 40 3.84 -22.37 1.60
N GLU A 41 3.81 -21.06 1.37
CA GLU A 41 4.64 -20.43 0.35
C GLU A 41 6.04 -20.17 0.92
N ARG A 42 7.05 -20.54 0.15
CA ARG A 42 8.45 -20.36 0.57
C ARG A 42 9.06 -19.18 -0.15
N VAL A 43 8.80 -18.00 0.39
CA VAL A 43 9.34 -16.76 -0.14
C VAL A 43 10.11 -16.06 0.98
N GLY A 44 11.37 -15.74 0.73
CA GLY A 44 12.19 -15.05 1.73
C GLY A 44 11.75 -13.62 1.93
N LEU A 45 12.04 -13.07 3.11
CA LEU A 45 11.64 -11.71 3.45
C LEU A 45 12.21 -10.68 2.48
N THR A 46 13.47 -10.83 2.09
CA THR A 46 14.10 -9.93 1.13
C THR A 46 13.35 -9.94 -0.21
N THR A 47 12.94 -11.11 -0.65
CA THR A 47 12.18 -11.25 -1.90
C THR A 47 10.82 -10.60 -1.77
N VAL A 48 10.16 -10.73 -0.61
CA VAL A 48 8.89 -10.05 -0.35
C VAL A 48 9.05 -8.54 -0.48
N TYR A 49 10.08 -7.95 0.14
CA TYR A 49 10.35 -6.52 0.03
C TYR A 49 10.55 -6.09 -1.42
N ARG A 50 11.37 -6.82 -2.16
CA ARG A 50 11.65 -6.48 -3.56
C ARG A 50 10.40 -6.58 -4.43
N THR A 51 9.59 -7.60 -4.18
CA THR A 51 8.36 -7.79 -4.94
C THR A 51 7.37 -6.66 -4.64
N LEU A 52 7.20 -6.31 -3.35
CA LEU A 52 6.32 -5.22 -2.95
C LEU A 52 6.78 -3.89 -3.57
N GLN A 53 8.07 -3.62 -3.54
CA GLN A 53 8.61 -2.41 -4.13
C GLN A 53 8.36 -2.36 -5.63
N GLY A 54 8.54 -3.47 -6.32
CA GLY A 54 8.26 -3.55 -7.75
C GLY A 54 6.79 -3.34 -8.08
N LEU A 55 5.90 -3.91 -7.28
CA LEU A 55 4.47 -3.73 -7.45
C LEU A 55 4.06 -2.28 -7.19
N ALA A 56 4.65 -1.65 -6.17
CA ALA A 56 4.39 -0.26 -5.86
C ALA A 56 4.89 0.66 -6.97
N ASP A 57 6.09 0.41 -7.48
CA ASP A 57 6.67 1.20 -8.58
C ASP A 57 5.84 1.08 -9.86
N ALA A 58 5.20 -0.07 -10.06
CA ALA A 58 4.34 -0.30 -11.22
C ALA A 58 2.93 0.26 -11.01
N GLY A 59 2.63 0.81 -9.83
CA GLY A 59 1.31 1.36 -9.54
C GLY A 59 0.24 0.32 -9.26
N GLU A 60 0.62 -0.93 -8.98
CA GLU A 60 -0.33 -2.00 -8.74
C GLU A 60 -0.77 -2.09 -7.28
N ILE A 61 0.01 -1.54 -6.37
CA ILE A 61 -0.34 -1.47 -4.95
C ILE A 61 0.01 -0.10 -4.39
N ASP A 62 -0.61 0.22 -3.28
CA ASP A 62 -0.33 1.48 -2.57
C ASP A 62 0.65 1.23 -1.43
N VAL A 63 1.46 2.23 -1.15
CA VAL A 63 2.41 2.24 -0.05
C VAL A 63 2.06 3.38 0.89
N MET A 64 1.94 3.09 2.16
CA MET A 64 1.77 4.10 3.20
C MET A 64 3.03 4.14 4.04
N ARG A 65 3.53 5.34 4.30
CA ARG A 65 4.76 5.55 5.08
C ARG A 65 4.42 6.34 6.34
N PRO A 66 3.94 5.64 7.39
CA PRO A 66 3.59 6.34 8.62
C PRO A 66 4.83 6.93 9.28
N PRO A 67 4.69 8.09 9.95
CA PRO A 67 5.83 8.71 10.64
C PRO A 67 6.45 7.76 11.68
N GLY A 68 7.76 7.54 11.57
CA GLY A 68 8.48 6.69 12.50
C GLY A 68 8.18 5.21 12.38
N GLY A 69 7.39 4.81 11.41
CA GLY A 69 7.01 3.42 11.21
C GLY A 69 7.56 2.84 9.93
N GLU A 70 7.37 1.54 9.76
CA GLU A 70 7.76 0.85 8.55
C GLU A 70 6.74 1.08 7.44
N HIS A 71 7.16 0.84 6.20
CA HIS A 71 6.26 0.96 5.07
C HIS A 71 5.16 -0.11 5.15
N LEU A 72 3.94 0.29 4.82
CA LEU A 72 2.78 -0.60 4.79
C LEU A 72 2.23 -0.64 3.38
N TYR A 73 1.69 -1.78 2.99
CA TYR A 73 1.27 -2.03 1.61
C TYR A 73 -0.17 -2.52 1.57
N ARG A 74 -0.87 -2.11 0.54
CA ARG A 74 -2.26 -2.53 0.33
C ARG A 74 -2.58 -2.51 -1.15
N ARG A 75 -3.30 -3.53 -1.59
CA ARG A 75 -3.87 -3.53 -2.93
C ARG A 75 -5.18 -2.76 -2.88
N CYS A 76 -5.25 -1.66 -3.60
CA CYS A 76 -6.41 -0.78 -3.62
C CYS A 76 -7.02 -0.73 -5.01
N SER A 77 -8.19 -0.08 -5.12
CA SER A 77 -8.81 0.16 -6.41
C SER A 77 -7.88 0.98 -7.30
N GLN A 78 -8.01 0.79 -8.59
CA GLN A 78 -7.25 1.58 -9.54
C GLN A 78 -7.82 3.00 -9.59
N GLY A 79 -6.95 3.93 -9.95
CA GLY A 79 -7.31 5.33 -10.03
C GLY A 79 -6.83 6.10 -8.82
N HIS A 80 -7.01 7.39 -8.87
CA HIS A 80 -6.55 8.26 -7.80
C HIS A 80 -7.51 8.19 -6.60
N HIS A 81 -6.96 7.92 -5.44
CA HIS A 81 -7.76 7.81 -4.21
C HIS A 81 -6.91 8.16 -3.00
N HIS A 82 -7.57 8.38 -1.90
CA HIS A 82 -6.96 8.66 -0.60
C HIS A 82 -7.44 7.63 0.41
N HIS A 83 -6.82 7.61 1.58
CA HIS A 83 -7.14 6.63 2.60
C HIS A 83 -7.47 7.29 3.92
N LEU A 84 -8.49 6.75 4.58
CA LEU A 84 -8.81 7.05 5.97
C LEU A 84 -8.45 5.80 6.77
N VAL A 85 -7.51 5.92 7.71
CA VAL A 85 -6.90 4.79 8.39
C VAL A 85 -7.08 4.91 9.90
N CYS A 86 -7.52 3.82 10.53
CA CYS A 86 -7.59 3.76 11.99
C CYS A 86 -6.20 3.45 12.56
N ARG A 87 -5.72 4.32 13.45
CA ARG A 87 -4.41 4.14 14.08
C ARG A 87 -4.34 2.89 14.95
N SER A 88 -5.47 2.46 15.49
CA SER A 88 -5.51 1.37 16.45
C SER A 88 -5.60 0.00 15.80
N CYS A 89 -6.53 -0.18 14.86
CA CYS A 89 -6.76 -1.50 14.27
C CYS A 89 -6.35 -1.61 12.80
N GLY A 90 -5.98 -0.49 12.17
CA GLY A 90 -5.56 -0.51 10.76
C GLY A 90 -6.70 -0.51 9.76
N ARG A 91 -7.95 -0.46 10.23
CA ARG A 91 -9.08 -0.38 9.31
C ARG A 91 -8.88 0.76 8.34
N THR A 92 -9.06 0.49 7.06
CA THR A 92 -8.78 1.45 5.99
C THR A 92 -9.98 1.58 5.08
N VAL A 93 -10.32 2.82 4.78
CA VAL A 93 -11.40 3.15 3.84
C VAL A 93 -10.80 3.97 2.72
N GLU A 94 -11.07 3.60 1.47
CA GLU A 94 -10.70 4.40 0.33
C GLU A 94 -11.70 5.55 0.21
N VAL A 95 -11.18 6.75 0.06
CA VAL A 95 -12.03 7.93 -0.09
C VAL A 95 -11.62 8.72 -1.32
N LEU A 96 -12.60 9.33 -1.97
CA LEU A 96 -12.36 10.21 -3.09
C LEU A 96 -12.38 11.65 -2.58
N GLY A 97 -11.45 12.45 -3.05
CA GLY A 97 -11.35 13.83 -2.60
C GLY A 97 -11.28 14.80 -3.76
N PRO A 98 -12.35 14.94 -4.56
CA PRO A 98 -12.31 15.84 -5.72
C PRO A 98 -11.95 17.28 -5.36
N ALA A 99 -12.37 17.76 -4.19
CA ALA A 99 -12.01 19.10 -3.73
C ALA A 99 -10.50 19.21 -3.46
N VAL A 100 -9.91 18.17 -2.91
CA VAL A 100 -8.45 18.10 -2.66
C VAL A 100 -7.69 18.07 -3.97
N GLU A 101 -8.16 17.25 -4.93
CA GLU A 101 -7.56 17.16 -6.25
C GLU A 101 -7.53 18.52 -6.94
N SER A 102 -8.68 19.20 -6.96
CA SER A 102 -8.81 20.50 -7.60
C SER A 102 -7.93 21.54 -6.93
N TRP A 103 -7.88 21.53 -5.62
CA TRP A 103 -7.04 22.44 -4.86
C TRP A 103 -5.56 22.23 -5.16
N ALA A 104 -5.11 20.97 -5.16
CA ALA A 104 -3.71 20.64 -5.43
C ALA A 104 -3.30 21.09 -6.83
N ASP A 105 -4.15 20.83 -7.83
CA ASP A 105 -3.89 21.23 -9.19
C ASP A 105 -3.80 22.75 -9.32
N ARG A 106 -4.69 23.47 -8.66
CA ARG A 106 -4.69 24.92 -8.68
C ARG A 106 -3.43 25.50 -8.06
N VAL A 107 -3.04 24.98 -6.90
CA VAL A 107 -1.83 25.45 -6.20
C VAL A 107 -0.61 25.22 -7.08
N ALA A 108 -0.49 24.04 -7.66
CA ALA A 108 0.64 23.74 -8.56
C ALA A 108 0.68 24.69 -9.75
N GLY A 109 -0.48 24.94 -10.36
CA GLY A 109 -0.57 25.85 -11.51
C GLY A 109 -0.23 27.27 -11.15
N GLU A 110 -0.66 27.75 -9.99
CA GLU A 110 -0.37 29.11 -9.52
C GLU A 110 1.14 29.33 -9.35
N HIS A 111 1.88 28.32 -9.02
CA HIS A 111 3.32 28.39 -8.82
C HIS A 111 4.13 27.86 -10.00
N GLY A 112 3.46 27.49 -11.10
CA GLY A 112 4.13 27.06 -12.32
C GLY A 112 4.77 25.69 -12.24
N PHE A 113 4.34 24.84 -11.33
CA PHE A 113 4.85 23.49 -11.20
C PHE A 113 4.21 22.57 -12.23
N VAL A 114 4.99 21.64 -12.77
CA VAL A 114 4.53 20.62 -13.71
C VAL A 114 4.87 19.25 -13.18
N ASP A 115 4.22 18.22 -13.73
CA ASP A 115 4.42 16.83 -13.31
C ASP A 115 4.20 16.64 -11.82
N VAL A 116 3.12 17.23 -11.32
CA VAL A 116 2.81 17.27 -9.89
C VAL A 116 2.06 16.04 -9.47
N ALA A 117 2.46 15.48 -8.33
CA ALA A 117 1.74 14.39 -7.68
C ALA A 117 1.54 14.77 -6.22
N HIS A 118 0.53 14.19 -5.61
CA HIS A 118 0.30 14.39 -4.18
C HIS A 118 -0.16 13.11 -3.52
N THR A 119 0.06 13.03 -2.22
CA THR A 119 -0.44 11.93 -1.40
C THR A 119 -1.19 12.53 -0.23
N LEU A 120 -2.22 11.84 0.20
CA LEU A 120 -2.99 12.24 1.36
C LEU A 120 -3.52 11.02 2.08
N GLU A 121 -3.15 10.87 3.33
CA GLU A 121 -3.72 9.86 4.22
C GLU A 121 -4.28 10.58 5.44
N ILE A 122 -5.46 10.15 5.89
CA ILE A 122 -6.11 10.71 7.05
C ILE A 122 -6.12 9.65 8.14
N PHE A 123 -5.62 9.98 9.32
CA PHE A 123 -5.52 9.05 10.44
C PHE A 123 -6.47 9.43 11.55
N GLY A 124 -7.11 8.43 12.13
CA GLY A 124 -8.03 8.65 13.23
C GLY A 124 -8.26 7.36 13.98
N THR A 125 -9.33 7.35 14.78
CA THR A 125 -9.76 6.16 15.52
C THR A 125 -11.15 5.78 15.01
N CYS A 126 -11.29 4.54 14.51
CA CYS A 126 -12.57 4.12 13.96
C CYS A 126 -13.61 4.00 15.08
N PRO A 127 -14.92 4.00 14.73
CA PRO A 127 -15.98 3.96 15.74
C PRO A 127 -15.87 2.79 16.72
N GLU A 128 -15.47 1.61 16.22
CA GLU A 128 -15.33 0.44 17.08
C GLU A 128 -14.20 0.60 18.08
N CYS A 129 -13.05 1.13 17.64
CA CYS A 129 -11.93 1.36 18.54
C CYS A 129 -12.20 2.51 19.49
N ALA A 130 -12.89 3.55 19.05
CA ALA A 130 -13.28 4.67 19.91
C ALA A 130 -14.21 4.22 21.02
N ALA A 131 -15.10 3.26 20.74
CA ALA A 131 -16.02 2.73 21.73
C ALA A 131 -15.34 1.87 22.78
N LYS A 132 -14.14 1.36 22.49
CA LYS A 132 -13.38 0.50 23.40
C LYS A 132 -12.49 1.26 24.38
N SER A 133 -12.28 2.54 24.14
CA SER A 133 -11.38 3.34 24.99
C SER A 133 -12.09 4.01 26.15
#